data_16211afc799e83df4d5ce4c38b89f17a
#
_entry.id   16211afc799e83df4d5ce4c38b89f17a
#
_cell.length_a   1.000
_cell.length_b   1.000
_cell.length_c   1.000
_cell.angle_alpha   90.00
_cell.angle_beta   90.00
_cell.angle_gamma   90.00
#
_symmetry.space_group_name_H-M   'P 1'
#
loop_
_entity.id
_entity.type
_entity.pdbx_description
1 polymer ?
#
loop_
_entity_poly.entity_id
_entity_poly.type
_entity_poly.pdbx_seq_one_letter_code
_entity_poly.pdbx_strand_id
1 'polypeptide(L)'
;MRTVLTWILALVATATMILAADNTLGTWKYNTAKSKRTGVSSAPISNLIVTREASDGGVKITAKGERSDGSKINTVTEAKYDGKPVTVKGEGLTWDTVAIKQVNENTLTEERTKQGGKYHATVRTVVSSDGKTMTSTSKGTGSDGKPMTVTAVFDKQ
;
A
#
# COMPACT_ATOMS: atom_id res chain seq x y z
N MET A 1 45.47 -12.78 -52.34
CA MET A 1 44.45 -11.97 -51.67
C MET A 1 43.77 -12.83 -50.61
N ARG A 2 44.03 -12.56 -49.30
CA ARG A 2 43.44 -13.29 -48.17
C ARG A 2 42.40 -12.37 -47.54
N THR A 3 41.13 -12.71 -47.66
CA THR A 3 40.00 -11.97 -47.08
C THR A 3 39.82 -12.44 -45.61
N VAL A 4 40.10 -11.51 -44.69
CA VAL A 4 39.86 -11.73 -43.24
C VAL A 4 38.41 -11.34 -42.95
N LEU A 5 37.58 -12.34 -42.60
CA LEU A 5 36.19 -12.14 -42.23
C LEU A 5 36.12 -11.90 -40.71
N THR A 6 35.92 -10.65 -40.31
CA THR A 6 35.83 -10.25 -38.90
C THR A 6 34.40 -10.49 -38.43
N TRP A 7 34.20 -11.46 -37.50
CA TRP A 7 32.95 -11.68 -36.82
C TRP A 7 32.81 -10.69 -35.66
N ILE A 8 31.84 -9.78 -35.75
CA ILE A 8 31.45 -8.90 -34.64
C ILE A 8 30.44 -9.67 -33.80
N LEU A 9 30.85 -10.11 -32.61
CA LEU A 9 29.98 -10.72 -31.63
C LEU A 9 29.23 -9.59 -30.90
N ALA A 10 27.94 -9.37 -31.24
CA ALA A 10 27.08 -8.44 -30.55
C ALA A 10 26.65 -9.06 -29.18
N LEU A 11 27.24 -8.57 -28.11
CA LEU A 11 26.84 -8.92 -26.73
C LEU A 11 25.52 -8.22 -26.38
N VAL A 12 24.40 -8.94 -26.48
CA VAL A 12 23.10 -8.46 -26.02
C VAL A 12 23.08 -8.58 -24.49
N ALA A 13 23.34 -7.48 -23.80
CA ALA A 13 23.15 -7.38 -22.35
C ALA A 13 21.64 -7.34 -22.03
N THR A 14 21.06 -8.48 -21.67
CA THR A 14 19.71 -8.53 -21.10
C THR A 14 19.79 -7.97 -19.68
N ALA A 15 19.35 -6.73 -19.50
CA ALA A 15 19.13 -6.16 -18.18
C ALA A 15 17.95 -6.90 -17.50
N THR A 16 18.24 -7.90 -16.66
CA THR A 16 17.25 -8.46 -15.75
C THR A 16 16.91 -7.39 -14.73
N MET A 17 15.70 -6.82 -14.83
CA MET A 17 15.16 -6.01 -13.75
C MET A 17 14.96 -6.92 -12.54
N ILE A 18 15.84 -6.84 -11.57
CA ILE A 18 15.64 -7.44 -10.25
C ILE A 18 14.55 -6.61 -9.59
N LEU A 19 13.30 -7.11 -9.61
CA LEU A 19 12.23 -6.58 -8.78
C LEU A 19 12.70 -6.72 -7.33
N ALA A 20 12.83 -5.61 -6.62
CA ALA A 20 13.12 -5.65 -5.19
C ALA A 20 12.05 -6.49 -4.49
N ALA A 21 12.45 -7.37 -3.57
CA ALA A 21 11.53 -8.15 -2.78
C ALA A 21 10.53 -7.22 -2.08
N ASP A 22 9.28 -7.63 -2.00
CA ASP A 22 8.22 -6.90 -1.31
C ASP A 22 7.50 -7.83 -0.32
N ASN A 23 7.91 -7.77 0.93
CA ASN A 23 7.33 -8.57 2.00
C ASN A 23 5.94 -8.08 2.43
N THR A 24 5.47 -6.93 1.90
CA THR A 24 4.10 -6.46 2.14
C THR A 24 3.06 -7.22 1.31
N LEU A 25 3.49 -8.03 0.33
CA LEU A 25 2.59 -8.84 -0.49
C LEU A 25 1.97 -9.99 0.33
N GLY A 26 0.77 -10.38 -0.05
CA GLY A 26 0.00 -11.44 0.59
C GLY A 26 -1.35 -10.97 1.10
N THR A 27 -1.98 -11.82 1.92
CA THR A 27 -3.29 -11.55 2.54
C THR A 27 -3.11 -11.22 4.01
N TRP A 28 -3.74 -10.14 4.45
CA TRP A 28 -3.57 -9.53 5.76
C TRP A 28 -4.92 -9.30 6.41
N LYS A 29 -5.10 -9.78 7.63
CA LYS A 29 -6.33 -9.58 8.42
C LYS A 29 -6.11 -8.52 9.48
N TYR A 30 -6.98 -7.52 9.52
CA TYR A 30 -6.96 -6.45 10.51
C TYR A 30 -7.14 -7.00 11.93
N ASN A 31 -6.23 -6.63 12.83
CA ASN A 31 -6.27 -7.00 14.23
C ASN A 31 -6.82 -5.83 15.05
N THR A 32 -8.11 -5.92 15.42
CA THR A 32 -8.80 -4.87 16.17
C THR A 32 -8.20 -4.66 17.56
N ALA A 33 -7.73 -5.73 18.22
CA ALA A 33 -7.18 -5.67 19.57
C ALA A 33 -5.82 -4.96 19.65
N LYS A 34 -5.00 -5.07 18.59
CA LYS A 34 -3.68 -4.45 18.50
C LYS A 34 -3.71 -3.05 17.86
N SER A 35 -4.81 -2.69 17.18
CA SER A 35 -4.93 -1.42 16.46
C SER A 35 -5.41 -0.28 17.36
N LYS A 36 -4.92 0.94 17.08
CA LYS A 36 -5.27 2.14 17.87
C LYS A 36 -5.64 3.29 16.94
N ARG A 37 -6.57 4.14 17.39
CA ARG A 37 -7.08 5.28 16.63
C ARG A 37 -7.29 6.49 17.56
N THR A 38 -6.86 7.65 17.13
CA THR A 38 -7.06 8.92 17.83
C THR A 38 -7.43 10.00 16.81
N GLY A 39 -8.44 10.81 17.11
CA GLY A 39 -8.89 11.90 16.24
C GLY A 39 -9.57 11.43 14.95
N VAL A 40 -10.12 10.22 14.91
CA VAL A 40 -10.79 9.66 13.74
C VAL A 40 -12.30 9.67 13.92
N SER A 41 -13.01 10.39 13.06
CA SER A 41 -14.47 10.58 13.13
C SER A 41 -15.29 9.41 12.58
N SER A 42 -14.72 8.57 11.68
CA SER A 42 -15.43 7.40 11.14
C SER A 42 -15.55 6.28 12.18
N ALA A 43 -16.57 5.41 12.05
CA ALA A 43 -16.74 4.24 12.90
C ALA A 43 -15.50 3.31 12.86
N PRO A 44 -15.17 2.60 13.94
CA PRO A 44 -14.08 1.61 13.97
C PRO A 44 -14.26 0.50 12.93
N ILE A 45 -13.15 0.00 12.42
CA ILE A 45 -13.13 -1.20 11.59
C ILE A 45 -13.43 -2.40 12.50
N SER A 46 -14.44 -3.17 12.16
CA SER A 46 -14.81 -4.41 12.87
C SER A 46 -14.14 -5.64 12.22
N ASN A 47 -14.06 -5.63 10.89
CA ASN A 47 -13.42 -6.68 10.10
C ASN A 47 -12.85 -6.09 8.82
N LEU A 48 -11.62 -6.46 8.46
CA LEU A 48 -11.00 -6.04 7.21
C LEU A 48 -9.94 -7.06 6.77
N ILE A 49 -10.07 -7.50 5.54
CA ILE A 49 -9.04 -8.26 4.82
C ILE A 49 -8.43 -7.37 3.74
N VAL A 50 -7.12 -7.31 3.72
CA VAL A 50 -6.34 -6.60 2.69
C VAL A 50 -5.50 -7.62 1.95
N THR A 51 -5.69 -7.73 0.64
CA THR A 51 -4.85 -8.55 -0.24
C THR A 51 -3.96 -7.63 -1.06
N ARG A 52 -2.68 -7.92 -1.09
CA ARG A 52 -1.66 -7.17 -1.83
C ARG A 52 -0.97 -8.13 -2.81
N GLU A 53 -1.08 -7.84 -4.10
CA GLU A 53 -0.54 -8.65 -5.19
C GLU A 53 0.45 -7.82 -5.99
N ALA A 54 1.54 -8.43 -6.45
CA ALA A 54 2.49 -7.75 -7.32
C ALA A 54 1.80 -7.32 -8.61
N SER A 55 2.06 -6.10 -9.04
CA SER A 55 1.58 -5.51 -10.30
C SER A 55 2.74 -4.74 -10.95
N ASP A 56 2.66 -4.45 -12.22
CA ASP A 56 3.70 -3.85 -13.06
C ASP A 56 4.48 -2.68 -12.37
N GLY A 57 5.60 -3.01 -11.74
CA GLY A 57 6.43 -2.06 -10.98
C GLY A 57 5.79 -1.51 -9.71
N GLY A 58 4.80 -2.21 -9.13
CA GLY A 58 4.08 -1.78 -7.94
C GLY A 58 3.17 -2.86 -7.36
N VAL A 59 2.00 -2.47 -6.90
CA VAL A 59 1.09 -3.33 -6.15
C VAL A 59 -0.37 -3.10 -6.54
N LYS A 60 -1.13 -4.20 -6.63
CA LYS A 60 -2.59 -4.18 -6.60
C LYS A 60 -3.06 -4.49 -5.19
N ILE A 61 -3.87 -3.62 -4.62
CA ILE A 61 -4.39 -3.71 -3.26
C ILE A 61 -5.91 -3.86 -3.33
N THR A 62 -6.43 -4.93 -2.76
CA THR A 62 -7.87 -5.13 -2.57
C THR A 62 -8.16 -5.09 -1.06
N ALA A 63 -9.13 -4.27 -0.63
CA ALA A 63 -9.56 -4.20 0.76
C ALA A 63 -11.06 -4.49 0.85
N LYS A 64 -11.43 -5.49 1.64
CA LYS A 64 -12.83 -5.90 1.86
C LYS A 64 -13.11 -6.08 3.33
N GLY A 65 -14.20 -5.50 3.80
CA GLY A 65 -14.59 -5.59 5.20
C GLY A 65 -15.74 -4.69 5.58
N GLU A 66 -15.84 -4.39 6.87
CA GLU A 66 -16.88 -3.51 7.39
C GLU A 66 -16.43 -2.79 8.66
N ARG A 67 -17.18 -1.75 9.01
CA ARG A 67 -17.04 -0.99 10.25
C ARG A 67 -18.07 -1.46 11.26
N SER A 68 -17.93 -1.03 12.51
CA SER A 68 -18.82 -1.35 13.60
C SER A 68 -20.26 -0.81 13.44
N ASP A 69 -20.45 0.18 12.55
CA ASP A 69 -21.77 0.72 12.18
C ASP A 69 -22.42 -0.01 10.98
N GLY A 70 -21.81 -1.11 10.51
CA GLY A 70 -22.28 -1.89 9.37
C GLY A 70 -21.89 -1.33 7.99
N SER A 71 -21.25 -0.18 7.91
CA SER A 71 -20.78 0.37 6.63
C SER A 71 -19.69 -0.52 6.02
N LYS A 72 -19.80 -0.78 4.71
CA LYS A 72 -18.90 -1.67 4.00
C LYS A 72 -17.64 -0.95 3.55
N ILE A 73 -16.56 -1.72 3.45
CA ILE A 73 -15.31 -1.34 2.81
C ILE A 73 -15.10 -2.32 1.65
N ASN A 74 -15.05 -1.79 0.43
CA ASN A 74 -14.77 -2.59 -0.76
C ASN A 74 -14.02 -1.74 -1.77
N THR A 75 -12.69 -1.88 -1.81
CA THR A 75 -11.84 -1.04 -2.66
C THR A 75 -10.80 -1.84 -3.40
N VAL A 76 -10.42 -1.32 -4.57
CA VAL A 76 -9.29 -1.80 -5.37
C VAL A 76 -8.42 -0.62 -5.75
N THR A 77 -7.11 -0.78 -5.61
CA THR A 77 -6.11 0.20 -5.98
C THR A 77 -4.99 -0.49 -6.74
N GLU A 78 -4.55 0.08 -7.84
CA GLU A 78 -3.32 -0.31 -8.53
C GLU A 78 -2.39 0.90 -8.52
N ALA A 79 -1.21 0.76 -7.92
CA ALA A 79 -0.25 1.83 -7.77
C ALA A 79 1.17 1.33 -8.04
N LYS A 80 1.95 2.11 -8.79
CA LYS A 80 3.41 1.91 -8.91
C LYS A 80 4.11 2.45 -7.67
N TYR A 81 5.32 1.96 -7.39
CA TYR A 81 6.14 2.46 -6.27
C TYR A 81 6.92 3.74 -6.63
N ASP A 82 6.42 4.50 -7.60
CA ASP A 82 7.03 5.74 -8.11
C ASP A 82 6.60 7.02 -7.37
N GLY A 83 5.68 6.88 -6.41
CA GLY A 83 5.15 8.00 -5.62
C GLY A 83 4.18 8.89 -6.38
N LYS A 84 3.67 8.48 -7.53
CA LYS A 84 2.63 9.23 -8.24
C LYS A 84 1.25 8.90 -7.66
N PRO A 85 0.38 9.90 -7.47
CA PRO A 85 -0.96 9.66 -6.95
C PRO A 85 -1.82 8.88 -7.96
N VAL A 86 -2.56 7.90 -7.45
CA VAL A 86 -3.56 7.13 -8.19
C VAL A 86 -4.89 7.13 -7.46
N THR A 87 -5.99 6.98 -8.20
CA THR A 87 -7.33 6.92 -7.63
C THR A 87 -7.61 5.52 -7.06
N VAL A 88 -8.18 5.49 -5.86
CA VAL A 88 -8.75 4.29 -5.23
C VAL A 88 -10.17 4.09 -5.75
N LYS A 89 -10.44 2.94 -6.30
CA LYS A 89 -11.78 2.57 -6.80
C LYS A 89 -12.57 1.85 -5.71
N GLY A 90 -13.87 2.14 -5.62
CA GLY A 90 -14.78 1.50 -4.65
C GLY A 90 -15.22 2.44 -3.54
N GLU A 91 -15.61 1.88 -2.39
CA GLU A 91 -16.28 2.61 -1.32
C GLU A 91 -15.76 2.24 0.08
N GLY A 92 -16.14 3.06 1.07
CA GLY A 92 -15.91 2.77 2.49
C GLY A 92 -14.61 3.31 3.08
N LEU A 93 -13.70 3.90 2.27
CA LEU A 93 -12.54 4.62 2.79
C LEU A 93 -12.82 6.12 2.91
N THR A 94 -12.10 6.77 3.83
CA THR A 94 -12.17 8.23 4.04
C THR A 94 -11.31 9.02 3.06
N TRP A 95 -10.58 8.34 2.21
CA TRP A 95 -9.68 8.87 1.19
C TRP A 95 -9.92 8.15 -0.13
N ASP A 96 -9.57 8.78 -1.25
CA ASP A 96 -9.77 8.25 -2.62
C ASP A 96 -8.54 8.37 -3.51
N THR A 97 -7.44 8.88 -2.97
CA THR A 97 -6.19 9.05 -3.71
C THR A 97 -5.04 8.57 -2.84
N VAL A 98 -4.11 7.81 -3.44
CA VAL A 98 -2.90 7.33 -2.76
C VAL A 98 -1.69 7.42 -3.69
N ALA A 99 -0.55 7.81 -3.12
CA ALA A 99 0.76 7.71 -3.76
C ALA A 99 1.63 6.80 -2.89
N ILE A 100 2.29 5.80 -3.48
CA ILE A 100 3.06 4.77 -2.76
C ILE A 100 4.52 4.81 -3.18
N LYS A 101 5.43 4.70 -2.21
CA LYS A 101 6.87 4.51 -2.42
C LYS A 101 7.37 3.32 -1.61
N GLN A 102 8.14 2.45 -2.24
CA GLN A 102 8.88 1.41 -1.53
C GLN A 102 10.18 2.00 -0.97
N VAL A 103 10.38 1.88 0.35
CA VAL A 103 11.61 2.31 1.03
C VAL A 103 12.63 1.17 1.05
N ASN A 104 12.16 -0.04 1.36
CA ASN A 104 12.89 -1.30 1.29
C ASN A 104 11.89 -2.46 1.23
N GLU A 105 12.37 -3.70 1.24
CA GLU A 105 11.54 -4.91 1.15
C GLU A 105 10.44 -5.04 2.22
N ASN A 106 10.64 -4.42 3.39
CA ASN A 106 9.71 -4.49 4.53
C ASN A 106 8.96 -3.17 4.77
N THR A 107 9.27 -2.10 4.04
CA THR A 107 8.77 -0.77 4.39
C THR A 107 8.25 -0.02 3.17
N LEU A 108 7.01 0.46 3.28
CA LEU A 108 6.40 1.38 2.34
C LEU A 108 6.07 2.71 3.03
N THR A 109 6.04 3.79 2.25
CA THR A 109 5.44 5.07 2.62
C THR A 109 4.32 5.41 1.65
N GLU A 110 3.25 6.02 2.16
CA GLU A 110 2.10 6.40 1.35
C GLU A 110 1.65 7.82 1.73
N GLU A 111 1.21 8.57 0.73
CA GLU A 111 0.44 9.79 0.92
C GLU A 111 -1.00 9.51 0.51
N ARG A 112 -1.94 9.73 1.42
CA ARG A 112 -3.38 9.51 1.20
C ARG A 112 -4.13 10.81 1.30
N THR A 113 -4.99 11.09 0.32
CA THR A 113 -5.79 12.31 0.29
C THR A 113 -7.24 12.02 -0.10
N LYS A 114 -8.14 12.95 0.21
CA LYS A 114 -9.52 12.96 -0.29
C LYS A 114 -9.69 14.14 -1.23
N GLN A 115 -9.98 13.87 -2.50
CA GLN A 115 -10.23 14.91 -3.48
C GLN A 115 -11.44 15.78 -3.06
N GLY A 116 -11.23 17.09 -2.98
CA GLY A 116 -12.27 18.03 -2.53
C GLY A 116 -12.60 17.96 -1.03
N GLY A 117 -11.92 17.10 -0.26
CA GLY A 117 -12.10 16.95 1.19
C GLY A 117 -10.91 17.47 2.01
N LYS A 118 -11.02 17.33 3.34
CA LYS A 118 -9.98 17.77 4.28
C LYS A 118 -8.98 16.66 4.63
N TYR A 119 -9.29 15.40 4.30
CA TYR A 119 -8.45 14.28 4.69
C TYR A 119 -7.11 14.31 3.97
N HIS A 120 -6.04 14.26 4.74
CA HIS A 120 -4.67 14.06 4.28
C HIS A 120 -3.88 13.29 5.33
N ALA A 121 -3.17 12.25 4.93
CA ALA A 121 -2.34 11.48 5.85
C ALA A 121 -1.09 10.94 5.16
N THR A 122 0.03 11.05 5.86
CA THR A 122 1.24 10.27 5.57
C THR A 122 1.16 8.95 6.32
N VAL A 123 1.44 7.86 5.64
CA VAL A 123 1.40 6.51 6.19
C VAL A 123 2.76 5.84 6.04
N ARG A 124 3.21 5.20 7.11
CA ARG A 124 4.36 4.29 7.06
C ARG A 124 3.88 2.88 7.38
N THR A 125 4.10 1.96 6.46
CA THR A 125 3.80 0.53 6.60
C THR A 125 5.08 -0.25 6.76
N VAL A 126 5.14 -1.11 7.78
CA VAL A 126 6.29 -1.95 8.09
C VAL A 126 5.83 -3.39 8.33
N VAL A 127 6.50 -4.34 7.70
CA VAL A 127 6.35 -5.77 7.97
C VAL A 127 7.41 -6.19 8.99
N SER A 128 7.01 -6.96 9.99
CA SER A 128 7.91 -7.52 11.00
C SER A 128 8.95 -8.46 10.39
N SER A 129 10.09 -8.63 11.06
CA SER A 129 11.19 -9.47 10.56
C SER A 129 10.81 -10.94 10.36
N ASP A 130 9.82 -11.44 11.09
CA ASP A 130 9.26 -12.79 10.92
C ASP A 130 8.19 -12.89 9.81
N GLY A 131 7.87 -11.76 9.16
CA GLY A 131 6.90 -11.68 8.06
C GLY A 131 5.44 -11.87 8.47
N LYS A 132 5.12 -11.95 9.77
CA LYS A 132 3.78 -12.33 10.26
C LYS A 132 2.88 -11.17 10.60
N THR A 133 3.44 -9.99 10.83
CA THR A 133 2.69 -8.79 11.23
C THR A 133 3.03 -7.62 10.31
N MET A 134 2.01 -6.92 9.84
CA MET A 134 2.15 -5.67 9.11
C MET A 134 1.54 -4.54 9.94
N THR A 135 2.31 -3.49 10.19
CA THR A 135 1.84 -2.30 10.94
C THR A 135 1.86 -1.08 10.04
N SER A 136 0.71 -0.42 9.89
CA SER A 136 0.57 0.84 9.16
C SER A 136 0.27 1.96 10.14
N THR A 137 1.18 2.92 10.26
CA THR A 137 1.01 4.12 11.09
C THR A 137 0.69 5.31 10.20
N SER A 138 -0.50 5.88 10.39
CA SER A 138 -0.99 7.06 9.67
C SER A 138 -0.99 8.27 10.60
N LYS A 139 -0.49 9.40 10.11
CA LYS A 139 -0.55 10.70 10.81
C LYS A 139 -1.00 11.76 9.83
N GLY A 140 -1.86 12.69 10.27
CA GLY A 140 -2.35 13.75 9.41
C GLY A 140 -3.63 14.39 9.91
N THR A 141 -4.49 14.77 8.98
CA THR A 141 -5.76 15.44 9.21
C THR A 141 -6.92 14.51 8.82
N GLY A 142 -7.89 14.35 9.70
CA GLY A 142 -9.11 13.57 9.46
C GLY A 142 -10.11 14.27 8.54
N SER A 143 -11.20 13.60 8.22
CA SER A 143 -12.28 14.14 7.36
C SER A 143 -12.95 15.38 7.98
N ASP A 144 -12.92 15.52 9.30
CA ASP A 144 -13.44 16.68 10.03
C ASP A 144 -12.45 17.86 10.10
N GLY A 145 -11.25 17.70 9.55
CA GLY A 145 -10.19 18.70 9.55
C GLY A 145 -9.35 18.74 10.82
N LYS A 146 -9.51 17.78 11.73
CA LYS A 146 -8.75 17.70 12.98
C LYS A 146 -7.55 16.75 12.85
N PRO A 147 -6.50 16.95 13.67
CA PRO A 147 -5.37 16.03 13.72
C PRO A 147 -5.81 14.59 14.04
N MET A 148 -5.27 13.62 13.32
CA MET A 148 -5.51 12.22 13.57
C MET A 148 -4.23 11.41 13.60
N THR A 149 -4.28 10.29 14.35
CA THR A 149 -3.26 9.23 14.30
C THR A 149 -3.95 7.88 14.33
N VAL A 150 -3.51 6.97 13.45
CA VAL A 150 -3.99 5.59 13.40
C VAL A 150 -2.80 4.65 13.35
N THR A 151 -2.78 3.65 14.21
CA THR A 151 -1.90 2.49 14.10
C THR A 151 -2.78 1.29 13.78
N ALA A 152 -2.73 0.85 12.54
CA ALA A 152 -3.44 -0.32 12.06
C ALA A 152 -2.48 -1.52 12.02
N VAL A 153 -2.82 -2.57 12.75
CA VAL A 153 -2.05 -3.81 12.82
C VAL A 153 -2.80 -4.90 12.08
N PHE A 154 -2.07 -5.65 11.28
CA PHE A 154 -2.60 -6.77 10.50
C PHE A 154 -1.77 -8.02 10.76
N ASP A 155 -2.42 -9.16 10.89
CA ASP A 155 -1.78 -10.46 10.99
C ASP A 155 -1.86 -11.17 9.61
N LYS A 156 -0.76 -11.81 9.19
CA LYS A 156 -0.70 -12.53 7.90
C LYS A 156 -1.60 -13.75 7.94
N GLN A 157 -2.27 -14.03 6.82
CA GLN A 157 -3.13 -15.20 6.64
C GLN A 157 -2.43 -16.30 5.87
#